data_66811adb0ae7fecc37d42f6cc3217750
#
_entry.id   66811adb0ae7fecc37d42f6cc3217750
#
_cell.length_a   1.000
_cell.length_b   1.000
_cell.length_c   1.000
_cell.angle_alpha   90.00
_cell.angle_beta   90.00
_cell.angle_gamma   90.00
#
_symmetry.space_group_name_H-M   'P 1'
#
loop_
_entity.id
_entity.type
_entity.pdbx_description
1 polymer ?
#
loop_
_entity_poly.entity_id
_entity_poly.type
_entity_poly.pdbx_seq_one_letter_code
_entity_poly.pdbx_strand_id
1 'polypeptide(L)'
;MHGIKYFTKDVYFTPVCTTEMIAFTKAHTYFKQINTELLGLSVDSNPSHLAWVYDIYCRTGVQISFPIIADRNGEIARKYGMISNDVSNSQTVRNVFIIDDKQIVRTILIYPMNVGRFIPEILRVVRALQIADCTNGSTAANWMPYNPVIVPIPKTYDGLKVRVDEIQKNRNGISWYLSFKEPETKCIQEQNCNTIEKENK
;
A
#
# COMPACT_ATOMS: atom_id res chain seq x y z
N MET A 1 -12.44 4.56 1.60
CA MET A 1 -11.96 3.40 0.81
C MET A 1 -10.61 3.78 0.23
N HIS A 2 -9.51 3.17 0.66
CA HIS A 2 -8.21 3.40 0.08
C HIS A 2 -8.02 2.43 -1.09
N GLY A 3 -7.82 2.92 -2.29
CA GLY A 3 -7.56 2.08 -3.46
C GLY A 3 -6.05 1.96 -3.69
N ILE A 4 -5.51 0.74 -3.73
CA ILE A 4 -4.16 0.53 -4.25
C ILE A 4 -4.29 0.26 -5.74
N LYS A 5 -3.72 1.15 -6.53
CA LYS A 5 -3.50 0.88 -7.95
C LYS A 5 -2.08 0.37 -8.12
N TYR A 6 -1.98 -0.90 -8.43
CA TYR A 6 -0.75 -1.58 -8.74
C TYR A 6 -0.49 -1.47 -10.24
N PHE A 7 0.59 -0.79 -10.60
CA PHE A 7 0.94 -0.61 -12.00
C PHE A 7 2.22 -1.38 -12.34
N THR A 8 2.15 -2.26 -13.32
CA THR A 8 3.32 -2.79 -13.99
C THR A 8 3.24 -2.45 -15.46
N LYS A 9 4.34 -2.03 -16.03
CA LYS A 9 4.51 -2.10 -17.48
C LYS A 9 5.44 -3.27 -17.75
N ASP A 10 4.87 -4.41 -18.02
CA ASP A 10 5.66 -5.58 -18.38
C ASP A 10 5.15 -6.18 -19.69
N VAL A 11 6.10 -6.60 -20.48
CA VAL A 11 5.93 -7.47 -21.62
C VAL A 11 5.54 -8.86 -21.10
N TYR A 12 4.69 -9.58 -21.81
CA TYR A 12 4.17 -10.93 -21.53
C TYR A 12 5.03 -11.85 -20.68
N PHE A 13 4.40 -12.63 -19.76
CA PHE A 13 4.99 -13.79 -19.11
C PHE A 13 6.33 -13.52 -18.40
N THR A 14 6.51 -12.34 -17.80
CA THR A 14 7.76 -12.06 -17.10
C THR A 14 7.82 -12.80 -15.76
N PRO A 15 8.95 -13.44 -15.42
CA PRO A 15 9.04 -14.28 -14.22
C PRO A 15 8.73 -13.51 -12.94
N VAL A 16 9.31 -12.31 -12.77
CA VAL A 16 9.11 -11.49 -11.55
C VAL A 16 7.65 -11.06 -11.41
N CYS A 17 7.00 -10.58 -12.48
CA CYS A 17 5.61 -10.16 -12.40
C CYS A 17 4.66 -11.32 -12.15
N THR A 18 4.97 -12.51 -12.67
CA THR A 18 4.20 -13.72 -12.34
C THR A 18 4.25 -14.01 -10.84
N THR A 19 5.43 -13.93 -10.22
CA THR A 19 5.54 -14.10 -8.75
C THR A 19 4.77 -13.02 -7.98
N GLU A 20 4.79 -11.79 -8.46
CA GLU A 20 4.06 -10.66 -7.84
C GLU A 20 2.54 -10.82 -7.96
N MET A 21 2.02 -11.22 -9.13
CA MET A 21 0.59 -11.50 -9.33
C MET A 21 0.08 -12.56 -8.35
N ILE A 22 0.85 -13.65 -8.19
CA ILE A 22 0.54 -14.71 -7.24
C ILE A 22 0.57 -14.18 -5.80
N ALA A 23 1.62 -13.41 -5.43
CA ALA A 23 1.77 -12.87 -4.09
C ALA A 23 0.67 -11.87 -3.73
N PHE A 24 0.32 -10.96 -4.64
CA PHE A 24 -0.82 -10.04 -4.45
C PHE A 24 -2.15 -10.78 -4.33
N THR A 25 -2.36 -11.82 -5.15
CA THR A 25 -3.58 -12.64 -5.06
C THR A 25 -3.69 -13.30 -3.69
N LYS A 26 -2.61 -13.90 -3.19
CA LYS A 26 -2.58 -14.49 -1.84
C LYS A 26 -2.82 -13.45 -0.72
N ALA A 27 -2.37 -12.23 -0.93
CA ALA A 27 -2.56 -11.14 0.01
C ALA A 27 -3.89 -10.38 -0.17
N HIS A 28 -4.68 -10.65 -1.21
CA HIS A 28 -5.85 -9.86 -1.58
C HIS A 28 -6.89 -9.76 -0.46
N THR A 29 -7.12 -10.86 0.26
CA THR A 29 -8.03 -10.87 1.41
C THR A 29 -7.60 -9.88 2.49
N TYR A 30 -6.30 -9.79 2.78
CA TYR A 30 -5.78 -8.83 3.76
C TYR A 30 -5.98 -7.38 3.31
N PHE A 31 -5.81 -7.08 2.01
CA PHE A 31 -6.12 -5.76 1.47
C PHE A 31 -7.60 -5.44 1.59
N LYS A 32 -8.48 -6.37 1.27
CA LYS A 32 -9.94 -6.20 1.43
C LYS A 32 -10.35 -5.96 2.89
N GLN A 33 -9.74 -6.68 3.84
CA GLN A 33 -10.00 -6.48 5.26
C GLN A 33 -9.67 -5.06 5.75
N ILE A 34 -8.76 -4.37 5.09
CA ILE A 34 -8.42 -2.97 5.38
C ILE A 34 -9.06 -2.02 4.37
N ASN A 35 -10.18 -2.42 3.78
CA ASN A 35 -10.95 -1.60 2.84
C ASN A 35 -10.12 -1.05 1.67
N THR A 36 -9.30 -1.91 1.08
CA THR A 36 -8.36 -1.56 0.02
C THR A 36 -8.54 -2.49 -1.18
N GLU A 37 -8.72 -1.92 -2.36
CA GLU A 37 -8.85 -2.65 -3.60
C GLU A 37 -7.53 -2.68 -4.38
N LEU A 38 -7.25 -3.81 -5.03
CA LEU A 38 -6.11 -3.98 -5.92
C LEU A 38 -6.52 -3.77 -7.37
N LEU A 39 -5.70 -3.09 -8.13
CA LEU A 39 -5.88 -2.87 -9.56
C LEU A 39 -4.53 -3.00 -10.27
N GLY A 40 -4.41 -3.97 -11.17
CA GLY A 40 -3.26 -4.12 -12.05
C GLY A 40 -3.37 -3.20 -13.27
N LEU A 41 -2.23 -2.77 -13.82
CA LEU A 41 -2.16 -2.07 -15.11
C LEU A 41 -0.94 -2.53 -15.87
N SER A 42 -1.11 -2.87 -17.14
CA SER A 42 -0.01 -3.17 -18.05
C SER A 42 -0.34 -2.65 -19.47
N VAL A 43 0.70 -2.48 -20.27
CA VAL A 43 0.55 -2.07 -21.69
C VAL A 43 0.19 -3.23 -22.62
N ASP A 44 0.02 -4.43 -22.08
CA ASP A 44 -0.35 -5.61 -22.86
C ASP A 44 -1.83 -5.58 -23.29
N SER A 45 -2.16 -6.46 -24.22
CA SER A 45 -3.53 -6.59 -24.70
C SER A 45 -4.38 -7.47 -23.77
N ASN A 46 -5.71 -7.30 -23.80
CA ASN A 46 -6.63 -8.16 -23.08
C ASN A 46 -6.46 -9.66 -23.39
N PRO A 47 -6.33 -10.10 -24.66
CA PRO A 47 -6.06 -11.51 -24.94
C PRO A 47 -4.79 -12.04 -24.27
N SER A 48 -3.74 -11.21 -24.19
CA SER A 48 -2.49 -11.58 -23.51
C SER A 48 -2.65 -11.71 -22.02
N HIS A 49 -3.39 -10.79 -21.38
CA HIS A 49 -3.73 -10.89 -19.96
C HIS A 49 -4.52 -12.16 -19.67
N LEU A 50 -5.52 -12.48 -20.50
CA LEU A 50 -6.32 -13.70 -20.34
C LEU A 50 -5.45 -14.95 -20.46
N ALA A 51 -4.59 -15.02 -21.46
CA ALA A 51 -3.67 -16.15 -21.63
C ALA A 51 -2.70 -16.29 -20.46
N TRP A 52 -2.16 -15.19 -19.97
CA TRP A 52 -1.23 -15.19 -18.83
C TRP A 52 -1.91 -15.61 -17.52
N VAL A 53 -3.07 -15.03 -17.21
CA VAL A 53 -3.84 -15.40 -16.01
C VAL A 53 -4.24 -16.88 -16.06
N TYR A 54 -4.63 -17.38 -17.22
CA TYR A 54 -4.96 -18.80 -17.43
C TYR A 54 -3.72 -19.71 -17.25
N ASP A 55 -2.56 -19.33 -17.79
CA ASP A 55 -1.32 -20.10 -17.62
C ASP A 55 -0.88 -20.14 -16.14
N ILE A 56 -0.97 -19.01 -15.41
CA ILE A 56 -0.73 -18.97 -13.96
C ILE A 56 -1.64 -19.96 -13.24
N TYR A 57 -2.93 -19.93 -13.53
CA TYR A 57 -3.89 -20.85 -12.91
C TYR A 57 -3.55 -22.31 -13.21
N CYS A 58 -3.30 -22.66 -14.47
CA CYS A 58 -2.99 -24.03 -14.87
C CYS A 58 -1.73 -24.58 -14.20
N ARG A 59 -0.71 -23.73 -13.97
CA ARG A 59 0.57 -24.17 -13.41
C ARG A 59 0.64 -24.11 -11.88
N THR A 60 -0.13 -23.23 -11.26
CA THR A 60 0.01 -22.95 -9.83
C THR A 60 -1.26 -23.15 -9.02
N GLY A 61 -2.41 -23.34 -9.68
CA GLY A 61 -3.73 -23.36 -9.05
C GLY A 61 -4.21 -22.01 -8.54
N VAL A 62 -3.43 -20.93 -8.70
CA VAL A 62 -3.79 -19.59 -8.21
C VAL A 62 -4.59 -18.84 -9.26
N GLN A 63 -5.85 -18.56 -8.94
CA GLN A 63 -6.72 -17.73 -9.76
C GLN A 63 -6.54 -16.25 -9.36
N ILE A 64 -6.09 -15.42 -10.30
CA ILE A 64 -5.92 -13.98 -10.06
C ILE A 64 -7.28 -13.35 -9.73
N SER A 65 -7.37 -12.66 -8.59
CA SER A 65 -8.61 -12.24 -7.95
C SER A 65 -8.90 -10.74 -8.06
N PHE A 66 -8.07 -9.98 -8.77
CA PHE A 66 -8.24 -8.53 -8.97
C PHE A 66 -8.14 -8.17 -10.46
N PRO A 67 -8.77 -7.06 -10.89
CA PRO A 67 -8.79 -6.65 -12.29
C PRO A 67 -7.43 -6.15 -12.77
N ILE A 68 -7.17 -6.32 -14.07
CA ILE A 68 -5.97 -5.85 -14.77
C ILE A 68 -6.41 -4.98 -15.95
N ILE A 69 -5.93 -3.74 -15.97
CA ILE A 69 -6.19 -2.80 -17.07
C ILE A 69 -5.18 -3.02 -18.20
N ALA A 70 -5.68 -3.13 -19.42
CA ALA A 70 -4.88 -3.18 -20.65
C ALA A 70 -4.68 -1.76 -21.19
N ASP A 71 -3.58 -1.11 -20.83
CA ASP A 71 -3.21 0.26 -21.25
C ASP A 71 -2.32 0.22 -22.50
N ARG A 72 -2.81 -0.36 -23.60
CA ARG A 72 -2.04 -0.63 -24.83
C ARG A 72 -1.31 0.59 -25.39
N ASN A 73 -1.93 1.75 -25.29
CA ASN A 73 -1.36 3.00 -25.80
C ASN A 73 -0.46 3.69 -24.76
N GLY A 74 -0.40 3.16 -23.52
CA GLY A 74 0.37 3.75 -22.44
C GLY A 74 -0.16 5.11 -21.97
N GLU A 75 -1.43 5.42 -22.24
CA GLU A 75 -2.02 6.71 -21.86
C GLU A 75 -2.13 6.89 -20.34
N ILE A 76 -2.58 5.83 -19.67
CA ILE A 76 -2.69 5.84 -18.20
C ILE A 76 -1.28 5.86 -17.59
N ALA A 77 -0.37 5.03 -18.12
CA ALA A 77 1.00 4.98 -17.64
C ALA A 77 1.71 6.34 -17.78
N ARG A 78 1.48 7.08 -18.88
CA ARG A 78 2.01 8.46 -19.04
C ARG A 78 1.40 9.43 -18.03
N LYS A 79 0.08 9.39 -17.82
CA LYS A 79 -0.58 10.25 -16.83
C LYS A 79 -0.04 10.06 -15.41
N TYR A 80 0.39 8.85 -15.08
CA TYR A 80 1.00 8.56 -13.79
C TYR A 80 2.53 8.73 -13.77
N GLY A 81 3.13 9.26 -14.85
CA GLY A 81 4.58 9.49 -14.92
C GLY A 81 5.42 8.21 -14.96
N MET A 82 4.83 7.08 -15.30
CA MET A 82 5.51 5.79 -15.40
C MET A 82 6.32 5.65 -16.69
N ILE A 83 5.99 6.44 -17.70
CA ILE A 83 6.66 6.52 -19.00
C ILE A 83 7.08 7.97 -19.18
N SER A 84 8.39 8.22 -19.32
CA SER A 84 8.89 9.54 -19.72
C SER A 84 8.56 9.80 -21.20
N ASN A 85 8.12 11.01 -21.52
CA ASN A 85 7.92 11.42 -22.90
C ASN A 85 9.23 11.55 -23.69
N ASP A 86 10.35 11.71 -22.99
CA ASP A 86 11.67 11.98 -23.56
C ASP A 86 12.52 10.72 -23.76
N VAL A 87 12.08 9.57 -23.28
CA VAL A 87 12.83 8.32 -23.41
C VAL A 87 12.10 7.40 -24.39
N SER A 88 12.69 7.22 -25.57
CA SER A 88 12.20 6.29 -26.59
C SER A 88 12.26 4.82 -26.17
N ASN A 89 12.89 4.51 -25.04
CA ASN A 89 12.98 3.19 -24.47
C ASN A 89 11.80 2.94 -23.52
N SER A 90 10.97 2.01 -23.91
CA SER A 90 9.78 1.57 -23.21
C SER A 90 10.04 0.79 -21.90
N GLN A 91 11.23 0.88 -21.32
CA GLN A 91 11.53 0.24 -20.04
C GLN A 91 10.97 1.06 -18.90
N THR A 92 9.98 0.53 -18.22
CA THR A 92 9.41 1.14 -17.03
C THR A 92 9.93 0.46 -15.78
N VAL A 93 10.04 1.25 -14.73
CA VAL A 93 10.25 0.78 -13.35
C VAL A 93 8.96 0.17 -12.81
N ARG A 94 9.09 -0.71 -11.81
CA ARG A 94 7.96 -1.32 -11.11
C ARG A 94 7.38 -0.33 -10.11
N ASN A 95 6.22 0.25 -10.38
CA ASN A 95 5.61 1.22 -9.51
C ASN A 95 4.42 0.64 -8.75
N VAL A 96 4.23 1.10 -7.52
CA VAL A 96 2.99 0.94 -6.75
C VAL A 96 2.50 2.31 -6.37
N PHE A 97 1.27 2.63 -6.74
CA PHE A 97 0.61 3.87 -6.33
C PHE A 97 -0.44 3.53 -5.27
N ILE A 98 -0.34 4.18 -4.12
CA ILE A 98 -1.37 4.12 -3.09
C ILE A 98 -2.21 5.38 -3.23
N ILE A 99 -3.50 5.19 -3.50
CA ILE A 99 -4.44 6.27 -3.79
C ILE A 99 -5.56 6.21 -2.76
N ASP A 100 -5.88 7.33 -2.15
CA ASP A 100 -6.96 7.41 -1.15
C ASP A 100 -8.36 7.51 -1.78
N ASP A 101 -9.38 7.55 -0.94
CA ASP A 101 -10.78 7.67 -1.34
C ASP A 101 -11.12 9.03 -1.99
N LYS A 102 -10.27 10.04 -1.79
CA LYS A 102 -10.35 11.33 -2.46
C LYS A 102 -9.62 11.37 -3.80
N GLN A 103 -9.16 10.20 -4.28
CA GLN A 103 -8.39 10.03 -5.52
C GLN A 103 -7.03 10.75 -5.50
N ILE A 104 -6.46 10.97 -4.32
CA ILE A 104 -5.13 11.59 -4.16
C ILE A 104 -4.08 10.48 -4.06
N VAL A 105 -3.02 10.59 -4.85
CA VAL A 105 -1.84 9.72 -4.72
C VAL A 105 -1.11 10.08 -3.43
N ARG A 106 -1.09 9.15 -2.47
CA ARG A 106 -0.50 9.34 -1.14
C ARG A 106 0.95 8.88 -1.08
N THR A 107 1.27 7.84 -1.81
CA THR A 107 2.60 7.23 -1.82
C THR A 107 2.86 6.55 -3.15
N ILE A 108 4.11 6.63 -3.60
CA ILE A 108 4.61 5.89 -4.76
C ILE A 108 5.82 5.08 -4.30
N LEU A 109 5.77 3.76 -4.49
CA LEU A 109 6.90 2.86 -4.26
C LEU A 109 7.46 2.46 -5.62
N ILE A 110 8.76 2.66 -5.81
CA ILE A 110 9.45 2.42 -7.08
C ILE A 110 10.52 1.34 -6.87
N TYR A 111 10.45 0.29 -7.67
CA TYR A 111 11.39 -0.83 -7.63
C TYR A 111 12.08 -0.97 -9.00
N PRO A 112 13.35 -1.35 -9.04
CA PRO A 112 14.02 -1.66 -10.30
C PRO A 112 13.46 -2.95 -10.91
N MET A 113 13.67 -3.13 -12.22
CA MET A 113 13.05 -4.23 -12.97
C MET A 113 13.42 -5.63 -12.49
N ASN A 114 14.60 -5.79 -11.93
CA ASN A 114 15.14 -7.07 -11.43
C ASN A 114 14.80 -7.37 -9.98
N VAL A 115 14.05 -6.49 -9.30
CA VAL A 115 13.65 -6.65 -7.91
C VAL A 115 12.14 -6.75 -7.80
N GLY A 116 11.64 -7.89 -7.29
CA GLY A 116 10.23 -8.07 -6.99
C GLY A 116 9.79 -7.23 -5.79
N ARG A 117 8.52 -6.82 -5.79
CA ARG A 117 7.93 -6.03 -4.71
C ARG A 117 7.73 -6.85 -3.46
N PHE A 118 7.99 -6.26 -2.31
CA PHE A 118 7.70 -6.90 -1.02
C PHE A 118 6.27 -6.53 -0.58
N ILE A 119 5.34 -7.44 -0.82
CA ILE A 119 3.89 -7.21 -0.62
C ILE A 119 3.54 -6.85 0.83
N PRO A 120 4.16 -7.44 1.88
CA PRO A 120 3.91 -7.04 3.25
C PRO A 120 4.23 -5.57 3.54
N GLU A 121 5.26 -4.98 2.91
CA GLU A 121 5.55 -3.56 3.05
C GLU A 121 4.47 -2.67 2.43
N ILE A 122 3.94 -3.06 1.28
CA ILE A 122 2.85 -2.33 0.65
C ILE A 122 1.63 -2.32 1.57
N LEU A 123 1.29 -3.47 2.17
CA LEU A 123 0.20 -3.59 3.14
C LEU A 123 0.47 -2.72 4.39
N ARG A 124 1.71 -2.76 4.91
CA ARG A 124 2.14 -1.93 6.05
C ARG A 124 1.98 -0.44 5.76
N VAL A 125 2.39 0.03 4.57
CA VAL A 125 2.28 1.44 4.18
C VAL A 125 0.83 1.89 4.08
N VAL A 126 -0.06 1.06 3.53
CA VAL A 126 -1.51 1.37 3.52
C VAL A 126 -2.03 1.54 4.94
N ARG A 127 -1.71 0.59 5.84
CA ARG A 127 -2.08 0.67 7.25
C ARG A 127 -1.54 1.93 7.92
N ALA A 128 -0.26 2.28 7.65
CA ALA A 128 0.36 3.48 8.19
C ALA A 128 -0.37 4.77 7.75
N LEU A 129 -0.78 4.85 6.49
CA LEU A 129 -1.56 5.97 5.98
C LEU A 129 -2.95 6.05 6.64
N GLN A 130 -3.65 4.93 6.73
CA GLN A 130 -4.98 4.86 7.36
C GLN A 130 -4.94 5.27 8.83
N ILE A 131 -3.95 4.78 9.59
CA ILE A 131 -3.83 5.12 11.01
C ILE A 131 -3.43 6.58 11.21
N ALA A 132 -2.54 7.11 10.37
CA ALA A 132 -2.15 8.51 10.42
C ALA A 132 -3.36 9.43 10.17
N ASP A 133 -4.19 9.12 9.17
CA ASP A 133 -5.40 9.88 8.85
C ASP A 133 -6.44 9.77 9.99
N CYS A 134 -6.69 8.58 10.52
CA CYS A 134 -7.66 8.37 11.59
C CYS A 134 -7.27 9.04 12.90
N THR A 135 -5.98 9.01 13.26
CA THR A 135 -5.50 9.55 14.55
C THR A 135 -5.07 11.01 14.47
N ASN A 136 -5.03 11.60 13.27
CA ASN A 136 -4.37 12.87 12.98
C ASN A 136 -2.94 12.90 13.56
N GLY A 137 -2.25 11.76 13.53
CA GLY A 137 -0.90 11.57 14.01
C GLY A 137 0.06 11.22 12.88
N SER A 138 1.26 10.78 13.25
CA SER A 138 2.25 10.28 12.29
C SER A 138 2.78 8.92 12.74
N THR A 139 3.14 8.08 11.79
CA THR A 139 3.80 6.81 12.07
C THR A 139 5.31 7.02 12.15
N ALA A 140 5.95 6.40 13.14
CA ALA A 140 7.39 6.49 13.31
C ALA A 140 8.16 5.66 12.26
N ALA A 141 9.47 5.83 12.20
CA ALA A 141 10.33 4.91 11.46
C ALA A 141 10.12 3.48 11.99
N ASN A 142 10.11 2.51 11.09
CA ASN A 142 9.86 1.09 11.40
C ASN A 142 8.52 0.80 12.10
N TRP A 143 7.56 1.71 11.99
CA TRP A 143 6.23 1.51 12.56
C TRP A 143 5.58 0.26 11.99
N MET A 144 4.99 -0.54 12.86
CA MET A 144 4.17 -1.70 12.52
C MET A 144 2.74 -1.48 13.02
N PRO A 145 1.74 -2.15 12.43
CA PRO A 145 0.37 -2.14 12.94
C PRO A 145 0.33 -2.41 14.45
N TYR A 146 -0.51 -1.67 15.16
CA TYR A 146 -0.67 -1.65 16.62
C TYR A 146 0.41 -0.88 17.41
N ASN A 147 1.50 -0.43 16.80
CA ASN A 147 2.45 0.43 17.50
C ASN A 147 1.86 1.85 17.72
N PRO A 148 2.33 2.54 18.78
CA PRO A 148 1.93 3.92 19.03
C PRO A 148 2.21 4.86 17.86
N VAL A 149 1.44 5.94 17.77
CA VAL A 149 1.62 7.00 16.78
C VAL A 149 2.22 8.25 17.43
N ILE A 150 2.96 9.01 16.65
CA ILE A 150 3.52 10.29 17.06
C ILE A 150 2.39 11.33 17.09
N VAL A 151 2.28 12.04 18.20
CA VAL A 151 1.30 13.11 18.38
C VAL A 151 1.78 14.38 17.68
N PRO A 152 0.90 15.13 16.99
CA PRO A 152 1.27 16.41 16.38
C PRO A 152 1.92 17.37 17.38
N ILE A 153 2.91 18.13 16.93
CA ILE A 153 3.59 19.13 17.78
C ILE A 153 2.63 20.23 18.22
N PRO A 154 2.76 20.75 19.45
CA PRO A 154 1.96 21.88 19.92
C PRO A 154 2.19 23.13 19.06
N LYS A 155 1.13 23.88 18.80
CA LYS A 155 1.19 25.13 18.02
C LYS A 155 1.27 26.39 18.87
N THR A 156 1.14 26.28 20.18
CA THR A 156 1.16 27.39 21.13
C THR A 156 2.10 27.10 22.29
N TYR A 157 2.58 28.14 22.94
CA TYR A 157 3.46 28.03 24.13
C TYR A 157 2.77 27.31 25.29
N ASP A 158 1.48 27.60 25.51
CA ASP A 158 0.72 26.90 26.54
C ASP A 158 0.50 25.42 26.20
N GLY A 159 0.21 25.10 24.95
CA GLY A 159 0.16 23.71 24.48
C GLY A 159 1.50 22.98 24.67
N LEU A 160 2.62 23.67 24.49
CA LEU A 160 3.95 23.11 24.75
C LEU A 160 4.12 22.78 26.23
N LYS A 161 3.76 23.71 27.16
CA LYS A 161 3.84 23.45 28.61
C LYS A 161 3.01 22.24 29.01
N VAL A 162 1.76 22.18 28.54
CA VAL A 162 0.87 21.01 28.79
C VAL A 162 1.53 19.71 28.30
N ARG A 163 2.12 19.72 27.09
CA ARG A 163 2.78 18.56 26.53
C ARG A 163 3.99 18.12 27.37
N VAL A 164 4.79 19.05 27.88
CA VAL A 164 5.93 18.73 28.76
C VAL A 164 5.44 18.06 30.04
N ASP A 165 4.39 18.60 30.65
CA ASP A 165 3.80 18.04 31.88
C ASP A 165 3.21 16.63 31.62
N GLU A 166 2.53 16.42 30.50
CA GLU A 166 2.00 15.12 30.10
C GLU A 166 3.11 14.06 29.94
N ILE A 167 4.22 14.43 29.28
CA ILE A 167 5.35 13.52 29.09
C ILE A 167 6.00 13.16 30.42
N GLN A 168 6.17 14.14 31.31
CA GLN A 168 6.74 13.88 32.65
C GLN A 168 5.87 12.93 33.47
N LYS A 169 4.54 13.06 33.38
CA LYS A 169 3.58 12.19 34.09
C LYS A 169 3.48 10.81 33.48
N ASN A 170 3.36 10.71 32.16
CA ASN A 170 2.98 9.47 31.47
C ASN A 170 4.16 8.74 30.85
N ARG A 171 5.34 9.34 30.80
CA ARG A 171 6.56 8.80 30.15
C ARG A 171 6.33 8.35 28.70
N ASN A 172 5.41 9.02 28.02
CA ASN A 172 4.97 8.66 26.67
C ASN A 172 5.71 9.45 25.57
N GLY A 173 6.90 9.92 25.83
CA GLY A 173 7.70 10.69 24.86
C GLY A 173 9.10 10.99 25.34
N ILE A 174 9.92 11.45 24.41
CA ILE A 174 11.32 11.87 24.65
C ILE A 174 11.36 13.38 24.89
N SER A 175 10.51 14.14 24.19
CA SER A 175 10.44 15.59 24.26
C SER A 175 9.09 16.09 23.75
N TRP A 176 8.79 17.39 23.94
CA TRP A 176 7.56 18.04 23.49
C TRP A 176 7.28 17.89 21.99
N TYR A 177 8.32 17.70 21.16
CA TYR A 177 8.22 17.48 19.71
C TYR A 177 8.14 16.00 19.32
N LEU A 178 8.43 15.07 20.23
CA LEU A 178 8.40 13.63 20.02
C LEU A 178 7.74 12.92 21.21
N SER A 179 6.45 12.83 21.15
CA SER A 179 5.60 12.11 22.08
C SER A 179 4.66 11.18 21.34
N PHE A 180 4.22 10.13 22.01
CA PHE A 180 3.47 9.04 21.43
C PHE A 180 2.10 8.90 22.12
N LYS A 181 1.13 8.38 21.39
CA LYS A 181 -0.15 7.92 21.92
C LYS A 181 -0.52 6.59 21.31
N GLU A 182 -1.25 5.78 22.06
CA GLU A 182 -1.86 4.57 21.50
C GLU A 182 -2.96 4.97 20.48
N PRO A 183 -3.08 4.24 19.37
CA PRO A 183 -4.17 4.43 18.44
C PRO A 183 -5.51 4.14 19.13
N GLU A 184 -6.52 4.96 18.89
CA GLU A 184 -7.86 4.73 19.40
C GLU A 184 -8.43 3.40 18.88
N THR A 185 -9.19 2.69 19.73
CA THR A 185 -9.76 1.38 19.40
C THR A 185 -10.57 1.41 18.10
N LYS A 186 -11.29 2.51 17.80
CA LYS A 186 -12.02 2.67 16.54
C LYS A 186 -11.12 2.63 15.32
N CYS A 187 -9.91 3.23 15.39
CA CYS A 187 -8.94 3.24 14.31
C CYS A 187 -8.28 1.87 14.10
N ILE A 188 -8.32 1.01 15.13
CA ILE A 188 -7.83 -0.36 15.09
C ILE A 188 -8.91 -1.32 14.63
N GLN A 189 -10.17 -1.14 15.07
CA GLN A 189 -11.30 -2.04 14.78
C GLN A 189 -11.79 -1.98 13.34
N GLU A 190 -11.68 -0.85 12.67
CA GLU A 190 -11.84 -0.80 11.21
C GLU A 190 -10.82 -1.68 10.47
N GLN A 191 -9.84 -2.17 11.20
CA GLN A 191 -8.78 -3.06 10.74
C GLN A 191 -8.97 -4.54 11.14
N ASN A 192 -9.87 -4.82 12.07
CA ASN A 192 -10.19 -6.18 12.55
C ASN A 192 -11.56 -6.64 12.04
N CYS A 193 -11.69 -6.88 10.74
CA CYS A 193 -12.74 -7.76 10.28
C CYS A 193 -12.32 -9.21 10.60
N ASN A 194 -13.01 -9.79 11.58
CA ASN A 194 -12.86 -11.17 12.05
C ASN A 194 -12.55 -12.17 10.95
N THR A 195 -11.39 -12.77 10.94
CA THR A 195 -11.18 -14.19 10.54
C THR A 195 -9.70 -14.60 10.60
N ILE A 196 -9.11 -14.69 11.79
CA ILE A 196 -7.87 -15.50 11.96
C ILE A 196 -8.18 -16.81 12.73
N GLU A 197 -9.41 -17.05 13.18
CA GLU A 197 -9.71 -18.20 14.07
C GLU A 197 -10.43 -19.40 13.42
N LYS A 198 -10.61 -19.48 12.12
CA LYS A 198 -11.36 -20.59 11.50
C LYS A 198 -10.65 -21.44 10.47
N GLU A 199 -9.36 -21.27 10.22
CA GLU A 199 -8.61 -22.14 9.28
C GLU A 199 -7.54 -23.03 9.93
N ASN A 200 -7.58 -23.21 11.26
CA ASN A 200 -6.80 -24.23 11.95
C ASN A 200 -7.73 -25.20 12.71
N LYS A 201 -8.60 -25.89 11.97
CA LYS A 201 -9.20 -27.18 12.39
C LYS A 201 -9.37 -28.09 11.24
#